data_4baae997a9c6a85c3fd74c83ff1dbc2c
#
_entry.id   4baae997a9c6a85c3fd74c83ff1dbc2c
#
_cell.length_a   1.000
_cell.length_b   1.000
_cell.length_c   1.000
_cell.angle_alpha   90.00
_cell.angle_beta   90.00
_cell.angle_gamma   90.00
#
_symmetry.space_group_name_H-M   'P 1'
#
loop_
_entity.id
_entity.type
_entity.pdbx_description
1 polymer ?
#
loop_
_entity_poly.entity_id
_entity_poly.type
_entity_poly.pdbx_seq_one_letter_code
_entity_poly.pdbx_strand_id
1 'polypeptide(L)'
;MAGQAELTESLGLLVVFTPTPTGSNTAGSFTLLFDGADMGLGSSKEDIDGVHEFADGSLALSFCGSTNVSLGSFRDEDILLFTPTTLGTNTTGTWSWLFDGSDVGMSNGGGEDLNAVSFDAAGDLWFSTVGDFVSGSASGTDEDLARFSGTFGSATAGAVTVELRLASFGIASGEDVDGLSVH
;
A
#
# COMPACT_ATOMS: atom_id res chain seq x y z
N MET A 1 31.27 -22.80 1.63
CA MET A 1 30.43 -22.05 2.57
C MET A 1 29.67 -21.04 1.73
N ALA A 2 28.37 -21.26 1.52
CA ALA A 2 27.52 -20.32 0.84
C ALA A 2 27.28 -19.17 1.82
N GLY A 3 27.64 -17.94 1.45
CA GLY A 3 27.38 -16.76 2.23
C GLY A 3 25.87 -16.58 2.37
N GLN A 4 25.39 -16.49 3.60
CA GLN A 4 24.06 -15.94 3.88
C GLN A 4 24.13 -14.49 3.43
N ALA A 5 23.30 -14.12 2.45
CA ALA A 5 22.98 -12.71 2.24
C ALA A 5 22.20 -12.27 3.48
N GLU A 6 22.82 -11.49 4.32
CA GLU A 6 22.08 -10.71 5.30
C GLU A 6 21.21 -9.75 4.51
N LEU A 7 19.89 -9.93 4.61
CA LEU A 7 18.95 -8.85 4.33
C LEU A 7 19.21 -7.83 5.43
N THR A 8 20.09 -6.87 5.17
CA THR A 8 20.14 -5.64 5.97
C THR A 8 18.74 -5.06 5.86
N GLU A 9 18.17 -4.66 6.98
CA GLU A 9 16.89 -3.99 7.05
C GLU A 9 16.91 -2.76 6.13
N SER A 10 16.57 -2.99 4.89
CA SER A 10 16.41 -1.95 3.89
C SER A 10 14.92 -1.66 3.83
N LEU A 11 14.57 -0.49 4.25
CA LEU A 11 13.21 0.03 4.26
C LEU A 11 12.68 0.08 2.82
N GLY A 12 11.38 -0.20 2.64
CA GLY A 12 10.74 -0.14 1.33
C GLY A 12 11.12 -1.27 0.37
N LEU A 13 11.40 -2.48 0.87
CA LEU A 13 11.62 -3.66 0.03
C LEU A 13 10.33 -4.45 -0.18
N LEU A 14 10.07 -4.85 -1.44
CA LEU A 14 9.06 -5.87 -1.74
C LEU A 14 9.73 -7.16 -2.17
N VAL A 15 9.30 -8.27 -1.58
CA VAL A 15 9.76 -9.62 -1.92
C VAL A 15 8.58 -10.51 -2.32
N VAL A 16 8.78 -11.32 -3.35
CA VAL A 16 7.81 -12.35 -3.76
C VAL A 16 8.22 -13.68 -3.18
N PHE A 17 7.30 -14.33 -2.48
CA PHE A 17 7.45 -15.72 -2.06
C PHE A 17 6.83 -16.65 -3.09
N THR A 18 7.64 -17.55 -3.66
CA THR A 18 7.17 -18.60 -4.57
C THR A 18 7.12 -19.92 -3.82
N PRO A 19 5.91 -20.40 -3.45
CA PRO A 19 5.79 -21.63 -2.67
C PRO A 19 6.03 -22.89 -3.50
N THR A 20 6.70 -23.90 -2.88
CA THR A 20 6.92 -25.25 -3.43
C THR A 20 7.12 -26.28 -2.33
N PRO A 21 6.16 -26.91 -1.73
CA PRO A 21 4.71 -26.88 -1.84
C PRO A 21 4.03 -25.86 -0.91
N THR A 22 2.70 -25.90 -0.88
CA THR A 22 1.85 -25.18 0.09
C THR A 22 1.23 -26.16 1.10
N GLY A 23 0.74 -25.65 2.23
CA GLY A 23 0.04 -26.42 3.29
C GLY A 23 0.80 -26.40 4.62
N SER A 24 0.61 -27.45 5.43
CA SER A 24 1.20 -27.53 6.78
C SER A 24 2.74 -27.56 6.79
N ASN A 25 3.35 -27.86 5.68
CA ASN A 25 4.83 -27.87 5.47
C ASN A 25 5.17 -27.02 4.24
N THR A 26 4.78 -25.75 4.27
CA THR A 26 5.08 -24.81 3.20
C THR A 26 6.58 -24.57 3.13
N ALA A 27 7.14 -24.68 1.94
CA ALA A 27 8.51 -24.31 1.58
C ALA A 27 8.49 -23.49 0.29
N GLY A 28 9.56 -22.78 -0.01
CA GLY A 28 9.66 -21.96 -1.21
C GLY A 28 10.90 -21.10 -1.24
N SER A 29 10.92 -20.16 -2.17
CA SER A 29 12.00 -19.20 -2.33
C SER A 29 11.45 -17.76 -2.31
N PHE A 30 12.27 -16.84 -1.78
CA PHE A 30 12.02 -15.41 -1.87
C PHE A 30 12.83 -14.81 -3.00
N THR A 31 12.22 -13.92 -3.75
CA THR A 31 12.87 -13.12 -4.80
C THR A 31 12.55 -11.65 -4.54
N LEU A 32 13.58 -10.80 -4.60
CA LEU A 32 13.40 -9.36 -4.50
C LEU A 32 12.62 -8.88 -5.73
N LEU A 33 11.49 -8.22 -5.50
CA LEU A 33 10.65 -7.61 -6.54
C LEU A 33 11.02 -6.15 -6.73
N PHE A 34 11.12 -5.38 -5.65
CA PHE A 34 11.33 -3.94 -5.67
C PHE A 34 12.34 -3.56 -4.60
N ASP A 35 13.34 -2.76 -4.98
CA ASP A 35 14.31 -2.14 -4.08
C ASP A 35 14.02 -0.65 -3.98
N GLY A 36 13.42 -0.25 -2.85
CA GLY A 36 13.02 1.13 -2.62
C GLY A 36 14.21 2.09 -2.49
N ALA A 37 15.36 1.61 -2.01
CA ALA A 37 16.54 2.45 -1.87
C ALA A 37 17.04 2.96 -3.23
N ASP A 38 16.92 2.17 -4.29
CA ASP A 38 17.24 2.58 -5.66
C ASP A 38 16.31 3.71 -6.14
N MET A 39 15.13 3.82 -5.55
CA MET A 39 14.08 4.77 -5.93
C MET A 39 13.94 5.94 -4.95
N GLY A 40 14.89 6.07 -4.02
CA GLY A 40 14.99 7.18 -3.08
C GLY A 40 14.24 6.97 -1.77
N LEU A 41 13.75 5.75 -1.49
CA LEU A 41 13.18 5.38 -0.20
C LEU A 41 14.34 4.97 0.73
N GLY A 42 14.53 5.65 1.84
CA GLY A 42 15.68 5.43 2.71
C GLY A 42 15.45 5.79 4.17
N SER A 43 14.22 6.13 4.54
CA SER A 43 13.85 6.45 5.92
C SER A 43 12.76 5.51 6.45
N SER A 44 12.64 5.41 7.76
CA SER A 44 11.60 4.59 8.41
C SER A 44 10.16 5.09 8.16
N LYS A 45 10.00 6.26 7.56
CA LYS A 45 8.69 6.79 7.12
C LYS A 45 8.34 6.40 5.69
N GLU A 46 9.28 5.78 5.01
CA GLU A 46 9.16 5.33 3.63
C GLU A 46 9.03 3.80 3.57
N ASP A 47 8.66 3.20 4.70
CA ASP A 47 8.31 1.79 4.73
C ASP A 47 6.98 1.57 4.02
N ILE A 48 6.90 0.52 3.20
CA ILE A 48 5.72 0.24 2.39
C ILE A 48 4.72 -0.52 3.25
N ASP A 49 3.53 0.03 3.41
CA ASP A 49 2.45 -0.59 4.18
C ASP A 49 1.47 -1.33 3.27
N GLY A 50 1.13 -0.76 2.13
CA GLY A 50 0.22 -1.39 1.20
C GLY A 50 0.79 -1.48 -0.22
N VAL A 51 0.46 -2.57 -0.93
CA VAL A 51 0.89 -2.81 -2.30
C VAL A 51 -0.21 -3.44 -3.13
N HIS A 52 -0.40 -2.92 -4.34
CA HIS A 52 -1.16 -3.57 -5.39
C HIS A 52 -0.37 -3.57 -6.70
N GLU A 53 -0.23 -4.73 -7.33
CA GLU A 53 0.41 -4.88 -8.64
C GLU A 53 -0.66 -4.90 -9.74
N PHE A 54 -0.57 -3.94 -10.66
CA PHE A 54 -1.43 -3.91 -11.83
C PHE A 54 -0.97 -4.89 -12.91
N ALA A 55 -1.88 -5.23 -13.82
CA ALA A 55 -1.61 -6.19 -14.90
C ALA A 55 -0.48 -5.76 -15.86
N ASP A 56 -0.12 -4.48 -15.90
CA ASP A 56 1.00 -3.95 -16.67
C ASP A 56 2.33 -3.97 -15.90
N GLY A 57 2.32 -4.46 -14.65
CA GLY A 57 3.47 -4.54 -13.77
C GLY A 57 3.79 -3.25 -13.01
N SER A 58 2.95 -2.22 -13.11
CA SER A 58 3.06 -1.05 -12.25
C SER A 58 2.58 -1.37 -10.83
N LEU A 59 3.09 -0.64 -9.84
CA LEU A 59 2.82 -0.87 -8.43
C LEU A 59 2.14 0.36 -7.82
N ALA A 60 0.98 0.17 -7.19
CA ALA A 60 0.42 1.15 -6.27
C ALA A 60 1.01 0.90 -4.88
N LEU A 61 1.58 1.91 -4.26
CA LEU A 61 2.27 1.81 -2.98
C LEU A 61 1.78 2.88 -2.01
N SER A 62 1.43 2.48 -0.79
CA SER A 62 1.26 3.35 0.37
C SER A 62 2.44 3.23 1.32
N PHE A 63 2.61 4.17 2.25
CA PHE A 63 3.79 4.30 3.10
C PHE A 63 3.41 4.74 4.49
N CYS A 64 4.07 4.20 5.51
CA CYS A 64 3.78 4.44 6.94
C CYS A 64 4.02 5.88 7.43
N GLY A 65 4.33 6.81 6.56
CA GLY A 65 4.50 8.20 6.95
C GLY A 65 4.83 9.14 5.81
N SER A 66 4.93 10.41 6.17
CA SER A 66 5.18 11.47 5.20
C SER A 66 6.65 11.57 4.81
N THR A 67 6.95 11.59 3.53
CA THR A 67 8.30 11.72 3.01
C THR A 67 8.35 12.35 1.60
N ASN A 68 9.50 12.23 0.93
CA ASN A 68 9.72 12.79 -0.39
C ASN A 68 10.40 11.79 -1.31
N VAL A 69 9.86 11.63 -2.49
CA VAL A 69 10.56 11.01 -3.63
C VAL A 69 10.86 12.06 -4.70
N SER A 70 11.40 11.66 -5.83
CA SER A 70 11.68 12.59 -6.95
C SER A 70 10.44 13.35 -7.45
N LEU A 71 9.24 12.87 -7.15
CA LEU A 71 7.96 13.50 -7.48
C LEU A 71 7.61 14.68 -6.56
N GLY A 72 8.13 14.71 -5.32
CA GLY A 72 7.80 15.68 -4.29
C GLY A 72 7.40 15.02 -2.99
N SER A 73 6.73 15.80 -2.12
CA SER A 73 6.24 15.31 -0.82
C SER A 73 4.94 14.56 -0.99
N PHE A 74 4.81 13.45 -0.29
CA PHE A 74 3.58 12.69 -0.10
C PHE A 74 3.40 12.36 1.39
N ARG A 75 2.24 11.84 1.76
CA ARG A 75 1.84 11.58 3.14
C ARG A 75 1.34 10.15 3.28
N ASP A 76 1.05 9.75 4.51
CA ASP A 76 0.56 8.43 4.90
C ASP A 76 -0.85 8.10 4.35
N GLU A 77 -1.66 9.12 4.07
CA GLU A 77 -2.97 8.97 3.42
C GLU A 77 -2.91 8.87 1.88
N ASP A 78 -1.71 8.90 1.27
CA ASP A 78 -1.53 8.96 -0.18
C ASP A 78 -1.08 7.61 -0.77
N ILE A 79 -1.39 7.40 -2.06
CA ILE A 79 -0.85 6.28 -2.82
C ILE A 79 -0.08 6.82 -4.03
N LEU A 80 1.15 6.34 -4.18
CA LEU A 80 1.96 6.60 -5.36
C LEU A 80 1.89 5.43 -6.35
N LEU A 81 1.92 5.74 -7.63
CA LEU A 81 2.11 4.76 -8.69
C LEU A 81 3.58 4.72 -9.08
N PHE A 82 4.20 3.57 -8.93
CA PHE A 82 5.50 3.28 -9.49
C PHE A 82 5.36 2.55 -10.83
N THR A 83 5.86 3.16 -11.90
CA THR A 83 5.92 2.52 -13.22
C THR A 83 7.35 2.04 -13.45
N PRO A 84 7.60 0.72 -13.38
CA PRO A 84 8.94 0.18 -13.47
C PRO A 84 9.48 0.22 -14.90
N THR A 85 10.78 0.48 -15.03
CA THR A 85 11.59 0.13 -16.21
C THR A 85 12.32 -1.19 -15.96
N THR A 86 12.83 -1.38 -14.75
CA THR A 86 13.38 -2.65 -14.25
C THR A 86 12.96 -2.86 -12.81
N LEU A 87 12.82 -4.11 -12.40
CA LEU A 87 12.54 -4.55 -11.03
C LEU A 87 13.67 -5.43 -10.50
N GLY A 88 13.66 -5.69 -9.18
CA GLY A 88 14.67 -6.51 -8.50
C GLY A 88 15.81 -5.68 -7.93
N THR A 89 17.01 -6.23 -7.89
CA THR A 89 18.22 -5.66 -7.25
C THR A 89 18.77 -4.40 -7.93
N ASN A 90 18.22 -3.97 -9.03
CA ASN A 90 18.53 -2.72 -9.72
C ASN A 90 17.21 -2.12 -10.20
N THR A 91 16.39 -1.72 -9.25
CA THR A 91 15.07 -1.14 -9.51
C THR A 91 15.21 0.24 -10.15
N THR A 92 14.54 0.45 -11.28
CA THR A 92 14.45 1.75 -11.95
C THR A 92 13.06 1.98 -12.49
N GLY A 93 12.60 3.21 -12.51
CA GLY A 93 11.26 3.55 -12.98
C GLY A 93 10.92 5.01 -12.70
N THR A 94 9.63 5.31 -12.72
CA THR A 94 9.12 6.66 -12.47
C THR A 94 7.98 6.63 -11.47
N TRP A 95 7.93 7.66 -10.61
CA TRP A 95 6.84 7.92 -9.70
C TRP A 95 5.79 8.83 -10.34
N SER A 96 4.53 8.57 -10.04
CA SER A 96 3.42 9.48 -10.28
C SER A 96 2.39 9.39 -9.15
N TRP A 97 1.59 10.43 -8.98
CA TRP A 97 0.46 10.41 -8.06
C TRP A 97 -0.60 9.43 -8.56
N LEU A 98 -1.09 8.57 -7.66
CA LEU A 98 -2.23 7.72 -7.92
C LEU A 98 -3.45 8.16 -7.11
N PHE A 99 -3.28 8.42 -5.81
CA PHE A 99 -4.35 8.86 -4.94
C PHE A 99 -3.80 9.90 -3.96
N ASP A 100 -4.44 11.06 -3.89
CA ASP A 100 -4.19 12.11 -2.90
C ASP A 100 -5.35 12.08 -1.90
N GLY A 101 -5.10 11.50 -0.73
CA GLY A 101 -6.10 11.32 0.31
C GLY A 101 -6.63 12.64 0.85
N SER A 102 -5.81 13.68 0.85
CA SER A 102 -6.21 15.00 1.33
C SER A 102 -7.29 15.65 0.46
N ASP A 103 -7.33 15.35 -0.82
CA ASP A 103 -8.33 15.85 -1.77
C ASP A 103 -9.74 15.29 -1.48
N VAL A 104 -9.83 14.16 -0.81
CA VAL A 104 -11.10 13.54 -0.39
C VAL A 104 -11.37 13.68 1.10
N GLY A 105 -10.58 14.51 1.79
CA GLY A 105 -10.80 14.92 3.17
C GLY A 105 -10.16 14.03 4.22
N MET A 106 -9.26 13.12 3.81
CA MET A 106 -8.35 12.45 4.73
C MET A 106 -7.25 13.42 5.15
N SER A 107 -6.62 13.19 6.27
CA SER A 107 -5.62 14.10 6.82
C SER A 107 -4.41 13.35 7.36
N ASN A 108 -3.24 13.97 7.29
CA ASN A 108 -2.03 13.50 7.94
C ASN A 108 -2.21 13.51 9.48
N GLY A 109 -2.78 12.47 10.02
CA GLY A 109 -3.23 12.44 11.41
C GLY A 109 -3.11 11.10 12.13
N GLY A 110 -2.19 10.24 11.74
CA GLY A 110 -1.82 9.04 12.51
C GLY A 110 -2.90 7.95 12.65
N GLY A 111 -4.10 8.17 12.12
CA GLY A 111 -5.15 7.16 12.03
C GLY A 111 -5.56 6.88 10.58
N GLU A 112 -5.28 7.82 9.69
CA GLU A 112 -5.69 7.77 8.28
C GLU A 112 -4.57 7.27 7.35
N ASP A 113 -3.53 6.66 7.94
CA ASP A 113 -2.46 5.95 7.26
C ASP A 113 -3.00 4.71 6.53
N LEU A 114 -2.77 4.63 5.21
CA LEU A 114 -3.29 3.55 4.36
C LEU A 114 -2.38 2.32 4.46
N ASN A 115 -2.80 1.29 5.15
CA ASN A 115 -2.00 0.09 5.41
C ASN A 115 -2.40 -1.15 4.59
N ALA A 116 -3.56 -1.14 3.95
CA ALA A 116 -3.96 -2.17 3.00
C ALA A 116 -4.61 -1.54 1.78
N VAL A 117 -4.15 -1.89 0.59
CA VAL A 117 -4.64 -1.33 -0.67
C VAL A 117 -4.85 -2.42 -1.73
N SER A 118 -5.95 -2.33 -2.46
CA SER A 118 -6.21 -3.17 -3.63
C SER A 118 -7.12 -2.45 -4.61
N PHE A 119 -7.02 -2.79 -5.89
CA PHE A 119 -7.92 -2.28 -6.92
C PHE A 119 -8.77 -3.41 -7.47
N ASP A 120 -10.07 -3.15 -7.63
CA ASP A 120 -10.98 -4.11 -8.23
C ASP A 120 -11.00 -4.02 -9.77
N ALA A 121 -11.76 -4.91 -10.42
CA ALA A 121 -11.87 -4.94 -11.87
C ALA A 121 -12.57 -3.71 -12.48
N ALA A 122 -13.26 -2.91 -11.69
CA ALA A 122 -13.84 -1.63 -12.11
C ALA A 122 -12.82 -0.48 -12.03
N GLY A 123 -11.69 -0.71 -11.36
CA GLY A 123 -10.65 0.27 -11.10
C GLY A 123 -10.92 1.11 -9.85
N ASP A 124 -11.85 0.70 -9.00
CA ASP A 124 -12.07 1.34 -7.70
C ASP A 124 -11.00 0.90 -6.69
N LEU A 125 -10.53 1.83 -5.88
CA LEU A 125 -9.58 1.55 -4.80
C LEU A 125 -10.33 1.02 -3.57
N TRP A 126 -9.89 -0.12 -3.06
CA TRP A 126 -10.28 -0.67 -1.77
C TRP A 126 -9.12 -0.50 -0.80
N PHE A 127 -9.41 -0.07 0.42
CA PHE A 127 -8.37 0.22 1.41
C PHE A 127 -8.84 -0.01 2.85
N SER A 128 -7.87 -0.14 3.73
CA SER A 128 -7.98 -0.04 5.18
C SER A 128 -7.01 1.01 5.69
N THR A 129 -7.17 1.43 6.93
CA THR A 129 -6.31 2.42 7.59
C THR A 129 -5.84 1.91 8.96
N VAL A 130 -4.69 2.36 9.42
CA VAL A 130 -4.12 2.01 10.74
C VAL A 130 -5.02 2.39 11.92
N GLY A 131 -5.91 3.33 11.73
CA GLY A 131 -6.86 3.78 12.76
C GLY A 131 -8.14 4.35 12.17
N ASP A 132 -8.88 5.09 12.97
CA ASP A 132 -10.13 5.72 12.52
C ASP A 132 -9.86 6.70 11.38
N PHE A 133 -10.70 6.68 10.36
CA PHE A 133 -10.62 7.64 9.25
C PHE A 133 -11.94 8.39 9.03
N VAL A 134 -11.83 9.57 8.44
CA VAL A 134 -12.93 10.39 7.95
C VAL A 134 -12.62 10.87 6.54
N SER A 135 -13.54 10.62 5.61
CA SER A 135 -13.45 11.12 4.23
C SER A 135 -14.81 11.66 3.81
N GLY A 136 -14.96 12.98 3.77
CA GLY A 136 -16.22 13.62 3.49
C GLY A 136 -17.30 13.25 4.52
N SER A 137 -18.29 12.46 4.12
CA SER A 137 -19.37 11.95 5.01
C SER A 137 -19.15 10.48 5.44
N ALA A 138 -18.13 9.82 4.90
CA ALA A 138 -17.76 8.48 5.31
C ALA A 138 -16.86 8.52 6.54
N SER A 139 -17.00 7.55 7.43
CA SER A 139 -16.10 7.33 8.56
C SER A 139 -16.04 5.84 8.85
N GLY A 140 -14.85 5.34 9.14
CA GLY A 140 -14.58 3.95 9.49
C GLY A 140 -13.54 3.85 10.59
N THR A 141 -13.28 2.65 11.01
CA THR A 141 -12.30 2.24 12.02
C THR A 141 -11.24 1.35 11.37
N ASP A 142 -10.16 1.06 12.07
CA ASP A 142 -9.00 0.25 11.61
C ASP A 142 -9.38 -1.12 11.03
N GLU A 143 -10.45 -1.73 11.53
CA GLU A 143 -10.94 -3.00 11.03
C GLU A 143 -11.88 -2.90 9.82
N ASP A 144 -12.26 -1.69 9.38
CA ASP A 144 -13.24 -1.50 8.30
C ASP A 144 -12.56 -1.49 6.91
N LEU A 145 -13.27 -1.98 5.89
CA LEU A 145 -12.86 -1.85 4.51
C LEU A 145 -13.66 -0.75 3.82
N ALA A 146 -12.95 0.19 3.25
CA ALA A 146 -13.50 1.28 2.48
C ALA A 146 -13.20 1.13 1.00
N ARG A 147 -14.03 1.77 0.17
CA ARG A 147 -13.85 1.85 -1.26
C ARG A 147 -13.95 3.30 -1.72
N PHE A 148 -12.97 3.71 -2.52
CA PHE A 148 -12.99 4.98 -3.24
C PHE A 148 -13.34 4.73 -4.70
N SER A 149 -14.29 5.51 -5.22
CA SER A 149 -14.70 5.52 -6.62
C SER A 149 -14.64 6.95 -7.15
N GLY A 150 -13.87 7.16 -8.23
CA GLY A 150 -13.68 8.51 -8.75
C GLY A 150 -12.54 8.65 -9.74
N THR A 151 -11.97 9.85 -9.79
CA THR A 151 -10.79 10.16 -10.58
C THR A 151 -9.55 10.12 -9.73
N PHE A 152 -8.51 9.50 -10.25
CA PHE A 152 -7.22 9.32 -9.60
C PHE A 152 -6.18 10.35 -10.09
N GLY A 153 -5.10 10.50 -9.35
CA GLY A 153 -3.98 11.39 -9.65
C GLY A 153 -3.77 12.47 -8.59
N SER A 154 -2.93 13.46 -8.89
CA SER A 154 -2.65 14.59 -7.99
C SER A 154 -3.82 15.58 -7.82
N ALA A 155 -4.97 15.32 -8.41
CA ALA A 155 -6.24 16.02 -8.23
C ALA A 155 -7.33 14.94 -8.10
N THR A 156 -7.23 14.17 -7.02
CA THR A 156 -8.15 13.09 -6.70
C THR A 156 -9.54 13.65 -6.41
N ALA A 157 -10.58 13.10 -7.03
CA ALA A 157 -11.95 13.55 -6.79
C ALA A 157 -12.93 12.39 -6.91
N GLY A 158 -13.75 12.21 -5.90
CA GLY A 158 -14.70 11.11 -5.86
C GLY A 158 -15.35 10.94 -4.49
N ALA A 159 -15.79 9.74 -4.20
CA ALA A 159 -16.43 9.41 -2.94
C ALA A 159 -15.84 8.16 -2.31
N VAL A 160 -15.66 8.22 -1.01
CA VAL A 160 -15.35 7.07 -0.16
C VAL A 160 -16.64 6.51 0.43
N THR A 161 -16.77 5.19 0.44
CA THR A 161 -17.85 4.44 1.09
C THR A 161 -17.25 3.33 1.95
N VAL A 162 -17.81 3.12 3.14
CA VAL A 162 -17.44 1.95 3.96
C VAL A 162 -18.28 0.77 3.47
N GLU A 163 -17.61 -0.21 2.88
CA GLU A 163 -18.26 -1.36 2.24
C GLU A 163 -18.41 -2.54 3.20
N LEU A 164 -17.47 -2.70 4.11
CA LEU A 164 -17.50 -3.80 5.06
C LEU A 164 -17.10 -3.31 6.45
N ARG A 165 -18.00 -3.46 7.40
CA ARG A 165 -17.76 -3.22 8.83
C ARG A 165 -17.48 -4.55 9.51
N LEU A 166 -16.21 -4.84 9.75
CA LEU A 166 -15.80 -6.16 10.27
C LEU A 166 -16.21 -6.39 11.72
N ALA A 167 -16.44 -5.34 12.49
CA ALA A 167 -17.06 -5.43 13.81
C ALA A 167 -18.41 -6.18 13.77
N SER A 168 -19.16 -6.08 12.67
CA SER A 168 -20.42 -6.81 12.46
C SER A 168 -20.25 -8.32 12.34
N PHE A 169 -19.01 -8.78 12.09
CA PHE A 169 -18.63 -10.18 11.97
C PHE A 169 -17.84 -10.68 13.17
N GLY A 170 -17.72 -9.86 14.23
CA GLY A 170 -17.08 -10.23 15.48
C GLY A 170 -15.56 -9.98 15.49
N ILE A 171 -15.03 -9.25 14.54
CA ILE A 171 -13.67 -8.70 14.62
C ILE A 171 -13.71 -7.56 15.64
N ALA A 172 -12.84 -7.61 16.63
CA ALA A 172 -12.83 -6.62 17.71
C ALA A 172 -12.14 -5.34 17.26
N SER A 173 -12.52 -4.22 17.84
CA SER A 173 -11.78 -2.96 17.69
C SER A 173 -10.34 -3.14 18.20
N GLY A 174 -9.37 -2.70 17.41
CA GLY A 174 -7.95 -2.91 17.64
C GLY A 174 -7.36 -4.15 16.96
N GLU A 175 -8.15 -4.82 16.10
CA GLU A 175 -7.67 -5.78 15.10
C GLU A 175 -7.59 -5.05 13.77
N ASP A 176 -6.41 -4.91 13.26
CA ASP A 176 -6.11 -4.14 12.05
C ASP A 176 -6.14 -5.03 10.79
N VAL A 177 -6.47 -4.46 9.65
CA VAL A 177 -6.43 -5.15 8.35
C VAL A 177 -5.19 -4.72 7.59
N ASP A 178 -4.11 -5.49 7.71
CA ASP A 178 -2.79 -5.20 7.11
C ASP A 178 -2.64 -5.72 5.67
N GLY A 179 -3.65 -6.33 5.10
CA GLY A 179 -3.56 -6.88 3.75
C GLY A 179 -4.91 -7.12 3.12
N LEU A 180 -5.04 -6.74 1.86
CA LEU A 180 -6.28 -6.79 1.11
C LEU A 180 -6.02 -7.27 -0.32
N SER A 181 -6.91 -8.10 -0.84
CA SER A 181 -6.95 -8.46 -2.26
C SER A 181 -8.40 -8.60 -2.71
N VAL A 182 -8.81 -7.79 -3.68
CA VAL A 182 -10.12 -7.87 -4.33
C VAL A 182 -9.96 -8.31 -5.78
N HIS A 183 -10.93 -9.08 -6.31
CA HIS A 183 -10.86 -9.66 -7.66
C HIS A 183 -12.17 -9.44 -8.42
#